data_96e8235afb4512eb0c7d9e701cc37b7e
#
_entry.id   96e8235afb4512eb0c7d9e701cc37b7e
#
_cell.length_a   1.000
_cell.length_b   1.000
_cell.length_c   1.000
_cell.angle_alpha   90.00
_cell.angle_beta   90.00
_cell.angle_gamma   90.00
#
_symmetry.space_group_name_H-M   'P 1'
#
loop_
_entity.id
_entity.type
_entity.pdbx_description
1 polymer ?
#
loop_
_entity_poly.entity_id
_entity_poly.type
_entity_poly.pdbx_seq_one_letter_code
_entity_poly.pdbx_strand_id
1 'polypeptide(L)'
;MKTIVEKITKEQLNTEEGKKIIGQAGDFLKEGGLVAFPTETVYGLGADALNKTASTKIYAAKGRPSDNPLIVHITNMGALDKIADIIPEVAYKVADAYWPGPLTMIFQKTEEVPYETTGGLDTVAVRMPSDEIARALIDAGGGYIAAPSANTSGRPSPTKAEHVEEDLSGKIEMILDGGAVDIGVESTILDMTVTPPMILHSPR
;
A
#
# COMPACT_ATOMS: atom_id res chain seq x y z
N MET A 1 -6.39 -0.35 22.36
CA MET A 1 -7.04 0.53 21.35
C MET A 1 -8.23 -0.21 20.76
N LYS A 2 -9.31 0.48 20.37
CA LYS A 2 -10.44 -0.14 19.66
C LYS A 2 -10.27 0.10 18.17
N THR A 3 -10.19 -0.94 17.37
CA THR A 3 -10.16 -0.83 15.91
C THR A 3 -11.57 -0.56 15.38
N ILE A 4 -11.72 0.40 14.48
CA ILE A 4 -12.96 0.72 13.79
C ILE A 4 -13.03 -0.15 12.53
N VAL A 5 -14.17 -0.78 12.26
CA VAL A 5 -14.41 -1.53 11.03
C VAL A 5 -15.57 -0.86 10.30
N GLU A 6 -15.33 -0.37 9.08
CA GLU A 6 -16.33 0.29 8.26
C GLU A 6 -16.48 -0.42 6.92
N LYS A 7 -17.72 -0.78 6.60
CA LYS A 7 -18.05 -1.34 5.28
C LYS A 7 -18.15 -0.23 4.25
N ILE A 8 -17.51 -0.44 3.11
CA ILE A 8 -17.54 0.50 2.00
C ILE A 8 -17.50 -0.25 0.67
N THR A 9 -18.37 0.13 -0.26
CA THR A 9 -18.37 -0.41 -1.62
C THR A 9 -17.93 0.67 -2.62
N LYS A 10 -17.56 0.26 -3.83
CA LYS A 10 -17.15 1.18 -4.91
C LYS A 10 -18.26 2.20 -5.24
N GLU A 11 -19.52 1.76 -5.23
CA GLU A 11 -20.68 2.60 -5.50
C GLU A 11 -20.88 3.67 -4.43
N GLN A 12 -20.46 3.39 -3.19
CA GLN A 12 -20.58 4.34 -2.07
C GLN A 12 -19.53 5.43 -2.09
N LEU A 13 -18.40 5.27 -2.80
CA LEU A 13 -17.28 6.24 -2.79
C LEU A 13 -17.73 7.67 -3.12
N ASN A 14 -18.73 7.84 -4.00
CA ASN A 14 -19.24 9.14 -4.39
C ASN A 14 -20.40 9.65 -3.52
N THR A 15 -20.88 8.86 -2.55
CA THR A 15 -21.91 9.29 -1.59
C THR A 15 -21.29 10.11 -0.46
N GLU A 16 -22.11 10.90 0.24
CA GLU A 16 -21.65 11.66 1.42
C GLU A 16 -21.12 10.74 2.53
N GLU A 17 -21.74 9.56 2.73
CA GLU A 17 -21.32 8.57 3.70
C GLU A 17 -19.95 7.96 3.33
N GLY A 18 -19.78 7.53 2.08
CA GLY A 18 -18.54 6.97 1.58
C GLY A 18 -17.38 7.98 1.66
N LYS A 19 -17.62 9.23 1.26
CA LYS A 19 -16.64 10.32 1.41
C LYS A 19 -16.25 10.55 2.87
N LYS A 20 -17.20 10.46 3.79
CA LYS A 20 -16.94 10.59 5.23
C LYS A 20 -16.06 9.43 5.74
N ILE A 21 -16.37 8.19 5.34
CA ILE A 21 -15.58 7.01 5.74
C ILE A 21 -14.15 7.11 5.21
N ILE A 22 -13.99 7.38 3.91
CA ILE A 22 -12.67 7.54 3.28
C ILE A 22 -11.90 8.73 3.87
N GLY A 23 -12.59 9.85 4.13
CA GLY A 23 -11.98 11.03 4.77
C GLY A 23 -11.44 10.70 6.15
N GLN A 24 -12.23 10.02 7.00
CA GLN A 24 -11.80 9.59 8.33
C GLN A 24 -10.59 8.64 8.26
N ALA A 25 -10.60 7.68 7.34
CA ALA A 25 -9.48 6.77 7.12
C ALA A 25 -8.21 7.53 6.67
N GLY A 26 -8.37 8.50 5.76
CA GLY A 26 -7.28 9.37 5.31
C GLY A 26 -6.71 10.24 6.43
N ASP A 27 -7.56 10.75 7.33
CA ASP A 27 -7.11 11.54 8.47
C ASP A 27 -6.29 10.69 9.45
N PHE A 28 -6.70 9.44 9.74
CA PHE A 28 -5.88 8.53 10.52
C PHE A 28 -4.49 8.33 9.92
N LEU A 29 -4.39 8.14 8.59
CA LEU A 29 -3.10 8.00 7.92
C LEU A 29 -2.22 9.26 8.05
N LYS A 30 -2.80 10.46 7.84
CA LYS A 30 -2.08 11.75 7.98
C LYS A 30 -1.62 12.01 9.41
N GLU A 31 -2.36 11.53 10.40
CA GLU A 31 -1.99 11.59 11.82
C GLU A 31 -0.94 10.53 12.22
N GLY A 32 -0.48 9.73 11.25
CA GLY A 32 0.50 8.67 11.45
C GLY A 32 -0.08 7.41 12.09
N GLY A 33 -1.39 7.18 11.94
CA GLY A 33 -2.09 5.94 12.29
C GLY A 33 -1.99 4.88 11.18
N LEU A 34 -2.61 3.73 11.42
CA LEU A 34 -2.62 2.58 10.53
C LEU A 34 -4.04 2.26 10.08
N VAL A 35 -4.23 2.07 8.76
CA VAL A 35 -5.51 1.69 8.18
C VAL A 35 -5.32 0.47 7.29
N ALA A 36 -6.09 -0.58 7.51
CA ALA A 36 -6.15 -1.71 6.58
C ALA A 36 -7.20 -1.47 5.50
N PHE A 37 -6.90 -1.85 4.27
CA PHE A 37 -7.74 -1.57 3.10
C PHE A 37 -7.64 -2.67 2.04
N PRO A 38 -8.70 -2.90 1.25
CA PRO A 38 -8.67 -3.84 0.14
C PRO A 38 -7.82 -3.31 -1.01
N THR A 39 -7.21 -4.23 -1.75
CA THR A 39 -6.70 -4.00 -3.10
C THR A 39 -7.23 -5.09 -4.01
N GLU A 40 -6.95 -5.03 -5.31
CA GLU A 40 -7.32 -6.11 -6.24
C GLU A 40 -6.57 -7.43 -5.96
N THR A 41 -5.44 -7.37 -5.22
CA THR A 41 -4.62 -8.56 -4.87
C THR A 41 -4.95 -9.13 -3.50
N VAL A 42 -4.62 -8.40 -2.43
CA VAL A 42 -4.81 -8.77 -1.02
C VAL A 42 -5.12 -7.50 -0.21
N TYR A 43 -5.59 -7.63 1.02
CA TYR A 43 -5.68 -6.48 1.93
C TYR A 43 -4.28 -5.96 2.30
N GLY A 44 -4.09 -4.65 2.21
CA GLY A 44 -2.90 -3.94 2.62
C GLY A 44 -3.05 -3.29 4.00
N LEU A 45 -1.96 -3.22 4.77
CA LEU A 45 -1.87 -2.43 6.00
C LEU A 45 -1.14 -1.12 5.71
N GLY A 46 -1.88 -0.02 5.62
CA GLY A 46 -1.40 1.29 5.19
C GLY A 46 -0.89 2.19 6.31
N ALA A 47 0.15 2.94 5.99
CA ALA A 47 0.65 4.07 6.75
C ALA A 47 1.16 5.16 5.80
N ASP A 48 1.31 6.41 6.23
CA ASP A 48 1.98 7.45 5.47
C ASP A 48 3.43 7.04 5.16
N ALA A 49 3.74 6.85 3.87
CA ALA A 49 5.03 6.36 3.39
C ALA A 49 6.19 7.33 3.63
N LEU A 50 5.90 8.62 3.77
CA LEU A 50 6.89 9.67 3.98
C LEU A 50 7.11 9.99 5.47
N ASN A 51 6.34 9.34 6.35
CA ASN A 51 6.46 9.45 7.80
C ASN A 51 7.17 8.24 8.40
N LYS A 52 8.43 8.40 8.78
CA LYS A 52 9.26 7.32 9.37
C LYS A 52 8.61 6.65 10.60
N THR A 53 7.93 7.41 11.44
CA THR A 53 7.27 6.88 12.64
C THR A 53 6.05 6.02 12.26
N ALA A 54 5.27 6.44 11.26
CA ALA A 54 4.14 5.69 10.75
C ALA A 54 4.58 4.35 10.12
N SER A 55 5.63 4.37 9.28
CA SER A 55 6.21 3.15 8.70
C SER A 55 6.70 2.17 9.78
N THR A 56 7.33 2.67 10.84
CA THR A 56 7.79 1.82 11.97
C THR A 56 6.62 1.13 12.68
N LYS A 57 5.45 1.77 12.79
CA LYS A 57 4.25 1.17 13.41
C LYS A 57 3.75 -0.06 12.63
N ILE A 58 3.90 -0.08 11.29
CA ILE A 58 3.54 -1.26 10.47
C ILE A 58 4.31 -2.49 10.94
N TYR A 59 5.62 -2.37 11.11
CA TYR A 59 6.47 -3.48 11.55
C TYR A 59 6.05 -3.97 12.95
N ALA A 60 5.80 -3.04 13.87
CA ALA A 60 5.35 -3.36 15.22
C ALA A 60 3.99 -4.07 15.24
N ALA A 61 2.99 -3.57 14.48
CA ALA A 61 1.65 -4.15 14.44
C ALA A 61 1.65 -5.58 13.88
N LYS A 62 2.51 -5.86 12.88
CA LYS A 62 2.62 -7.16 12.21
C LYS A 62 3.59 -8.13 12.89
N GLY A 63 4.47 -7.67 13.77
CA GLY A 63 5.64 -8.45 14.19
C GLY A 63 6.58 -8.78 13.01
N ARG A 64 6.70 -7.85 12.03
CA ARG A 64 7.52 -7.99 10.83
C ARG A 64 8.94 -7.48 11.09
N PRO A 65 9.98 -8.16 10.59
CA PRO A 65 11.34 -7.62 10.61
C PRO A 65 11.41 -6.28 9.87
N SER A 66 12.12 -5.31 10.46
CA SER A 66 12.19 -3.93 9.94
C SER A 66 13.11 -3.77 8.71
N ASP A 67 13.88 -4.78 8.37
CA ASP A 67 14.72 -4.88 7.16
C ASP A 67 13.95 -5.40 5.92
N ASN A 68 12.65 -5.71 6.06
CA ASN A 68 11.83 -6.17 4.97
C ASN A 68 11.01 -5.00 4.39
N PRO A 69 11.38 -4.46 3.21
CA PRO A 69 10.84 -3.20 2.69
C PRO A 69 9.32 -3.21 2.50
N LEU A 70 8.73 -2.03 2.58
CA LEU A 70 7.31 -1.78 2.31
C LEU A 70 7.14 -1.33 0.85
N ILE A 71 5.95 -1.53 0.29
CA ILE A 71 5.59 -1.05 -1.06
C ILE A 71 4.83 0.26 -0.90
N VAL A 72 5.29 1.32 -1.56
CA VAL A 72 4.61 2.61 -1.62
C VAL A 72 3.53 2.57 -2.69
N HIS A 73 2.29 2.84 -2.30
CA HIS A 73 1.14 2.89 -3.20
C HIS A 73 0.84 4.34 -3.58
N ILE A 74 0.62 4.57 -4.88
CA ILE A 74 0.33 5.87 -5.50
C ILE A 74 -0.91 5.76 -6.39
N THR A 75 -1.46 6.89 -6.86
CA THR A 75 -2.65 6.94 -7.74
C THR A 75 -2.38 7.51 -9.12
N ASN A 76 -1.21 8.10 -9.34
CA ASN A 76 -0.84 8.69 -10.64
C ASN A 76 0.68 8.66 -10.87
N MET A 77 1.09 8.73 -12.13
CA MET A 77 2.51 8.69 -12.53
C MET A 77 3.32 9.88 -12.03
N GLY A 78 2.72 11.07 -11.94
CA GLY A 78 3.42 12.27 -11.43
C GLY A 78 3.87 12.14 -9.97
N ALA A 79 3.27 11.22 -9.20
CA ALA A 79 3.70 10.94 -7.84
C ALA A 79 5.11 10.29 -7.78
N LEU A 80 5.56 9.63 -8.85
CA LEU A 80 6.90 9.05 -8.91
C LEU A 80 8.02 10.09 -8.77
N ASP A 81 7.85 11.27 -9.35
CA ASP A 81 8.89 12.32 -9.37
C ASP A 81 9.34 12.74 -7.97
N LYS A 82 8.48 12.56 -6.97
CA LYS A 82 8.80 12.87 -5.58
C LYS A 82 9.59 11.76 -4.87
N ILE A 83 9.36 10.50 -5.23
CA ILE A 83 9.86 9.34 -4.47
C ILE A 83 10.91 8.51 -5.21
N ALA A 84 11.02 8.67 -6.54
CA ALA A 84 11.99 7.99 -7.39
C ALA A 84 12.97 9.00 -8.00
N ASP A 85 14.27 8.77 -7.82
CA ASP A 85 15.34 9.67 -8.33
C ASP A 85 15.55 9.49 -9.83
N ILE A 86 15.60 8.23 -10.30
CA ILE A 86 15.80 7.90 -11.71
C ILE A 86 14.65 7.02 -12.19
N ILE A 87 13.88 7.52 -13.17
CA ILE A 87 12.79 6.80 -13.81
C ILE A 87 13.20 6.49 -15.26
N PRO A 88 13.61 5.25 -15.58
CA PRO A 88 14.02 4.90 -16.93
C PRO A 88 12.83 4.96 -17.90
N GLU A 89 13.07 5.29 -19.18
CA GLU A 89 12.00 5.41 -20.21
C GLU A 89 11.15 4.14 -20.32
N VAL A 90 11.75 2.96 -20.14
CA VAL A 90 11.03 1.69 -20.17
C VAL A 90 9.98 1.58 -19.05
N ALA A 91 10.17 2.27 -17.92
CA ALA A 91 9.20 2.26 -16.82
C ALA A 91 7.85 2.88 -17.21
N TYR A 92 7.87 3.96 -18.03
CA TYR A 92 6.64 4.55 -18.55
C TYR A 92 5.87 3.59 -19.45
N LYS A 93 6.57 2.86 -20.33
CA LYS A 93 5.95 1.84 -21.21
C LYS A 93 5.35 0.68 -20.42
N VAL A 94 6.03 0.26 -19.36
CA VAL A 94 5.54 -0.79 -18.46
C VAL A 94 4.35 -0.29 -17.65
N ALA A 95 4.40 0.95 -17.14
CA ALA A 95 3.28 1.56 -16.42
C ALA A 95 2.04 1.70 -17.31
N ASP A 96 2.18 2.17 -18.54
CA ASP A 96 1.06 2.28 -19.50
C ASP A 96 0.38 0.94 -19.77
N ALA A 97 1.14 -0.16 -19.73
CA ALA A 97 0.61 -1.50 -20.00
C ALA A 97 0.00 -2.18 -18.76
N TYR A 98 0.48 -1.88 -17.54
CA TYR A 98 0.17 -2.66 -16.35
C TYR A 98 -0.32 -1.86 -15.14
N TRP A 99 -0.26 -0.53 -15.17
CA TRP A 99 -0.80 0.35 -14.14
C TRP A 99 -2.04 1.10 -14.64
N PRO A 100 -3.06 1.22 -13.79
CA PRO A 100 -3.19 0.64 -12.45
C PRO A 100 -3.36 -0.89 -12.49
N GLY A 101 -2.72 -1.59 -11.55
CA GLY A 101 -2.80 -3.05 -11.52
C GLY A 101 -1.79 -3.75 -10.58
N PRO A 102 -1.70 -5.10 -10.67
CA PRO A 102 -0.93 -5.94 -9.76
C PRO A 102 0.57 -6.01 -10.10
N LEU A 103 1.16 -4.87 -10.46
CA LEU A 103 2.58 -4.75 -10.75
C LEU A 103 3.23 -3.77 -9.77
N THR A 104 4.34 -4.18 -9.17
CA THR A 104 5.22 -3.35 -8.36
C THR A 104 6.53 -3.11 -9.11
N MET A 105 6.96 -1.87 -9.24
CA MET A 105 8.25 -1.49 -9.83
C MET A 105 9.18 -0.93 -8.77
N ILE A 106 10.47 -1.30 -8.82
CA ILE A 106 11.50 -0.82 -7.89
C ILE A 106 12.35 0.23 -8.61
N PHE A 107 12.58 1.37 -7.93
CA PHE A 107 13.38 2.50 -8.40
C PHE A 107 14.44 2.89 -7.37
N GLN A 108 15.46 3.64 -7.77
CA GLN A 108 16.29 4.37 -6.80
C GLN A 108 15.42 5.40 -6.10
N LYS A 109 15.47 5.45 -4.76
CA LYS A 109 14.65 6.37 -3.98
C LYS A 109 15.23 7.78 -3.92
N THR A 110 14.38 8.79 -3.74
CA THR A 110 14.79 10.13 -3.31
C THR A 110 14.98 10.18 -1.79
N GLU A 111 15.51 11.28 -1.26
CA GLU A 111 15.63 11.53 0.18
C GLU A 111 14.28 11.71 0.87
N GLU A 112 13.21 12.01 0.13
CA GLU A 112 11.84 12.14 0.65
C GLU A 112 11.31 10.84 1.27
N VAL A 113 11.77 9.67 0.77
CA VAL A 113 11.36 8.37 1.31
C VAL A 113 12.29 7.95 2.44
N PRO A 114 11.80 7.83 3.68
CA PRO A 114 12.65 7.44 4.81
C PRO A 114 13.10 5.97 4.71
N TYR A 115 14.26 5.65 5.27
CA TYR A 115 14.80 4.29 5.29
C TYR A 115 13.92 3.29 6.04
N GLU A 116 13.13 3.77 6.99
CA GLU A 116 12.13 2.95 7.70
C GLU A 116 11.06 2.41 6.76
N THR A 117 10.75 3.13 5.67
CA THR A 117 9.82 2.67 4.63
C THR A 117 10.47 1.63 3.71
N THR A 118 11.75 1.81 3.41
CA THR A 118 12.47 0.96 2.44
C THR A 118 13.25 -0.19 3.10
N GLY A 119 13.11 -0.40 4.42
CA GLY A 119 13.84 -1.44 5.12
C GLY A 119 15.35 -1.24 5.10
N GLY A 120 15.81 0.02 5.01
CA GLY A 120 17.23 0.38 4.94
C GLY A 120 17.84 0.35 3.54
N LEU A 121 17.04 0.11 2.49
CA LEU A 121 17.51 0.08 1.11
C LEU A 121 17.50 1.47 0.46
N ASP A 122 18.41 1.70 -0.49
CA ASP A 122 18.47 2.90 -1.34
C ASP A 122 17.45 2.85 -2.49
N THR A 123 16.58 1.86 -2.50
CA THR A 123 15.54 1.66 -3.50
C THR A 123 14.16 1.72 -2.87
N VAL A 124 13.16 2.13 -3.64
CA VAL A 124 11.75 2.16 -3.26
C VAL A 124 10.94 1.29 -4.20
N ALA A 125 10.10 0.42 -3.64
CA ALA A 125 9.12 -0.36 -4.37
C ALA A 125 7.82 0.44 -4.47
N VAL A 126 7.28 0.62 -5.68
CA VAL A 126 6.10 1.46 -5.95
C VAL A 126 5.06 0.67 -6.73
N ARG A 127 3.79 0.86 -6.38
CA ARG A 127 2.65 0.26 -7.06
C ARG A 127 1.51 1.25 -7.23
N MET A 128 0.77 1.13 -8.31
CA MET A 128 -0.49 1.85 -8.54
C MET A 128 -1.62 0.80 -8.57
N PRO A 129 -2.37 0.60 -7.47
CA PRO A 129 -3.42 -0.41 -7.42
C PRO A 129 -4.60 -0.02 -8.32
N SER A 130 -5.32 -1.02 -8.85
CA SER A 130 -6.53 -0.80 -9.64
C SER A 130 -7.80 -0.70 -8.81
N ASP A 131 -7.79 -1.14 -7.55
CA ASP A 131 -8.93 -1.07 -6.66
C ASP A 131 -9.32 0.38 -6.35
N GLU A 132 -10.59 0.72 -6.53
CA GLU A 132 -11.09 2.09 -6.40
C GLU A 132 -11.12 2.58 -4.94
N ILE A 133 -11.37 1.66 -3.97
CA ILE A 133 -11.34 2.00 -2.53
C ILE A 133 -9.91 2.30 -2.11
N ALA A 134 -8.95 1.47 -2.54
CA ALA A 134 -7.52 1.71 -2.32
C ALA A 134 -7.09 3.08 -2.86
N ARG A 135 -7.46 3.41 -4.10
CA ARG A 135 -7.10 4.67 -4.74
C ARG A 135 -7.71 5.87 -4.01
N ALA A 136 -8.99 5.80 -3.64
CA ALA A 136 -9.65 6.84 -2.87
C ALA A 136 -8.96 7.07 -1.51
N LEU A 137 -8.57 5.99 -0.83
CA LEU A 137 -7.84 6.08 0.43
C LEU A 137 -6.43 6.69 0.25
N ILE A 138 -5.69 6.28 -0.79
CA ILE A 138 -4.36 6.83 -1.07
C ILE A 138 -4.45 8.34 -1.29
N ASP A 139 -5.40 8.81 -2.10
CA ASP A 139 -5.60 10.24 -2.33
C ASP A 139 -5.99 10.97 -1.03
N ALA A 140 -6.92 10.42 -0.24
CA ALA A 140 -7.34 10.98 1.04
C ALA A 140 -6.20 11.00 2.08
N GLY A 141 -5.30 10.02 2.04
CA GLY A 141 -4.17 9.85 2.95
C GLY A 141 -2.91 10.65 2.59
N GLY A 142 -2.95 11.47 1.51
CA GLY A 142 -1.83 12.33 1.12
C GLY A 142 -1.04 11.85 -0.10
N GLY A 143 -1.49 10.78 -0.79
CA GLY A 143 -0.96 10.33 -2.08
C GLY A 143 0.18 9.32 -2.02
N TYR A 144 0.71 9.01 -0.83
CA TYR A 144 1.84 8.09 -0.64
C TYR A 144 1.62 7.17 0.55
N ILE A 145 1.12 5.95 0.32
CA ILE A 145 0.80 5.01 1.39
C ILE A 145 1.72 3.79 1.30
N ALA A 146 2.55 3.59 2.32
CA ALA A 146 3.34 2.36 2.47
C ALA A 146 2.44 1.24 2.96
N ALA A 147 2.39 0.12 2.25
CA ALA A 147 1.55 -0.99 2.66
C ALA A 147 2.15 -2.36 2.27
N PRO A 148 2.46 -3.22 3.25
CA PRO A 148 2.56 -4.66 3.06
C PRO A 148 1.16 -5.29 3.18
N SER A 149 1.04 -6.61 3.00
CA SER A 149 -0.20 -7.35 3.31
C SER A 149 -0.64 -7.18 4.77
N ALA A 150 -1.96 -7.14 5.03
CA ALA A 150 -2.54 -6.81 6.35
C ALA A 150 -2.68 -8.02 7.29
N ASN A 151 -1.68 -8.92 7.35
CA ASN A 151 -1.61 -10.09 8.24
C ASN A 151 -0.50 -9.94 9.28
N THR A 152 -0.59 -10.65 10.38
CA THR A 152 0.56 -10.92 11.26
C THR A 152 1.62 -11.70 10.48
N SER A 153 2.88 -11.34 10.65
CA SER A 153 4.01 -11.95 9.92
C SER A 153 4.02 -13.48 10.07
N GLY A 154 4.19 -14.20 8.96
CA GLY A 154 4.15 -15.65 8.91
C GLY A 154 2.75 -16.27 8.70
N ARG A 155 1.68 -15.50 8.73
CA ARG A 155 0.33 -15.94 8.34
C ARG A 155 0.06 -15.66 6.86
N PRO A 156 -0.91 -16.34 6.21
CA PRO A 156 -1.31 -16.05 4.84
C PRO A 156 -1.79 -14.61 4.66
N SER A 157 -1.58 -14.04 3.48
CA SER A 157 -2.07 -12.70 3.12
C SER A 157 -3.60 -12.68 3.10
N PRO A 158 -4.25 -11.67 3.74
CA PRO A 158 -5.69 -11.65 3.92
C PRO A 158 -6.41 -11.26 2.62
N THR A 159 -7.49 -11.99 2.33
CA THR A 159 -8.37 -11.76 1.18
C THR A 159 -9.75 -11.22 1.56
N LYS A 160 -10.00 -11.03 2.86
CA LYS A 160 -11.23 -10.48 3.44
C LYS A 160 -10.90 -9.68 4.69
N ALA A 161 -11.78 -8.72 5.04
CA ALA A 161 -11.65 -7.91 6.25
C ALA A 161 -11.65 -8.75 7.52
N GLU A 162 -12.43 -9.82 7.58
CA GLU A 162 -12.49 -10.76 8.73
C GLU A 162 -11.11 -11.33 9.07
N HIS A 163 -10.29 -11.68 8.08
CA HIS A 163 -8.91 -12.17 8.29
C HIS A 163 -8.01 -11.08 8.88
N VAL A 164 -8.23 -9.82 8.48
CA VAL A 164 -7.50 -8.66 9.02
C VAL A 164 -7.90 -8.41 10.47
N GLU A 165 -9.19 -8.49 10.78
CA GLU A 165 -9.70 -8.35 12.16
C GLU A 165 -9.09 -9.38 13.11
N GLU A 166 -9.01 -10.66 12.71
CA GLU A 166 -8.38 -11.71 13.48
C GLU A 166 -6.93 -11.41 13.84
N ASP A 167 -6.18 -10.81 12.93
CA ASP A 167 -4.74 -10.58 13.06
C ASP A 167 -4.39 -9.25 13.72
N LEU A 168 -5.14 -8.18 13.41
CA LEU A 168 -4.74 -6.80 13.68
C LEU A 168 -5.73 -6.00 14.52
N SER A 169 -6.88 -6.56 14.89
CA SER A 169 -7.83 -5.86 15.77
C SER A 169 -7.17 -5.49 17.11
N GLY A 170 -7.39 -4.25 17.54
CA GLY A 170 -6.76 -3.69 18.74
C GLY A 170 -5.33 -3.14 18.54
N LYS A 171 -4.74 -3.32 17.34
CA LYS A 171 -3.38 -2.86 17.00
C LYS A 171 -3.37 -1.71 15.99
N ILE A 172 -4.47 -1.51 15.27
CA ILE A 172 -4.60 -0.51 14.18
C ILE A 172 -5.87 0.32 14.38
N GLU A 173 -5.92 1.51 13.79
CA GLU A 173 -7.01 2.46 13.97
C GLU A 173 -8.27 2.01 13.23
N MET A 174 -8.14 1.56 11.97
CA MET A 174 -9.31 1.28 11.14
C MET A 174 -9.09 0.16 10.14
N ILE A 175 -10.17 -0.54 9.78
CA ILE A 175 -10.26 -1.49 8.67
C ILE A 175 -11.37 -1.03 7.75
N LEU A 176 -11.06 -0.80 6.48
CA LEU A 176 -12.03 -0.60 5.42
C LEU A 176 -12.44 -1.97 4.86
N ASP A 177 -13.66 -2.41 5.14
CA ASP A 177 -14.20 -3.67 4.61
C ASP A 177 -14.83 -3.43 3.23
N GLY A 178 -14.06 -3.70 2.18
CA GLY A 178 -14.51 -3.66 0.78
C GLY A 178 -14.97 -5.02 0.24
N GLY A 179 -15.13 -6.03 1.13
CA GLY A 179 -15.47 -7.39 0.72
C GLY A 179 -14.27 -8.26 0.38
N ALA A 180 -14.51 -9.34 -0.35
CA ALA A 180 -13.44 -10.24 -0.80
C ALA A 180 -12.67 -9.63 -1.97
N VAL A 181 -11.35 -9.83 -1.99
CA VAL A 181 -10.49 -9.38 -3.10
C VAL A 181 -10.60 -10.31 -4.31
N ASP A 182 -10.29 -9.79 -5.51
CA ASP A 182 -10.51 -10.51 -6.75
C ASP A 182 -9.41 -11.55 -7.06
N ILE A 183 -8.12 -11.23 -6.83
CA ILE A 183 -6.97 -12.02 -7.28
C ILE A 183 -6.48 -12.99 -6.20
N GLY A 184 -6.28 -12.51 -4.96
CA GLY A 184 -5.89 -13.34 -3.82
C GLY A 184 -4.41 -13.73 -3.74
N VAL A 185 -3.56 -13.17 -4.61
CA VAL A 185 -2.08 -13.33 -4.59
C VAL A 185 -1.40 -11.97 -4.71
N GLU A 186 -0.16 -11.87 -4.23
CA GLU A 186 0.63 -10.63 -4.23
C GLU A 186 0.97 -10.16 -5.66
N SER A 187 1.46 -8.92 -5.76
CA SER A 187 1.88 -8.31 -7.04
C SER A 187 3.17 -8.93 -7.59
N THR A 188 3.31 -8.93 -8.92
CA THR A 188 4.62 -9.15 -9.57
C THR A 188 5.56 -8.00 -9.23
N ILE A 189 6.84 -8.29 -8.95
CA ILE A 189 7.86 -7.28 -8.62
C ILE A 189 8.89 -7.24 -9.75
N LEU A 190 9.07 -6.04 -10.33
CA LEU A 190 10.01 -5.76 -11.41
C LEU A 190 11.05 -4.73 -10.95
N ASP A 191 12.32 -5.11 -11.02
CA ASP A 191 13.44 -4.20 -10.73
C ASP A 191 13.76 -3.35 -11.96
N MET A 192 13.55 -2.04 -11.84
CA MET A 192 13.84 -1.04 -12.88
C MET A 192 15.20 -0.37 -12.68
N THR A 193 15.96 -0.73 -11.65
CA THR A 193 17.30 -0.17 -11.39
C THR A 193 18.40 -0.83 -12.21
N VAL A 194 18.09 -1.93 -12.90
CA VAL A 194 18.99 -2.72 -13.74
C VAL A 194 18.54 -2.72 -15.21
N THR A 195 19.46 -2.98 -16.11
CA THR A 195 19.18 -3.05 -17.56
C THR A 195 19.67 -4.38 -18.13
N PRO A 196 18.80 -5.20 -18.74
CA PRO A 196 17.33 -5.03 -18.83
C PRO A 196 16.63 -5.15 -17.46
N PRO A 197 15.38 -4.63 -17.29
CA PRO A 197 14.59 -4.82 -16.08
C PRO A 197 14.44 -6.28 -15.71
N MET A 198 14.47 -6.59 -14.41
CA MET A 198 14.49 -7.97 -13.91
C MET A 198 13.28 -8.28 -13.03
N ILE A 199 12.61 -9.39 -13.30
CA ILE A 199 11.52 -9.89 -12.43
C ILE A 199 12.16 -10.52 -11.20
N LEU A 200 11.85 -9.98 -10.01
CA LEU A 200 12.31 -10.51 -8.72
C LEU A 200 11.30 -11.48 -8.10
N HIS A 201 10.02 -11.24 -8.33
CA HIS A 201 8.92 -12.06 -7.82
C HIS A 201 7.79 -12.09 -8.84
N SER A 202 7.24 -13.26 -9.07
CA SER A 202 6.00 -13.47 -9.83
C SER A 202 5.14 -14.48 -9.08
N PRO A 203 3.92 -14.12 -8.63
CA PRO A 203 3.00 -15.08 -8.05
C PRO A 203 2.65 -16.15 -9.09
N ARG A 204 2.59 -17.41 -8.68
CA ARG A 204 2.25 -18.57 -9.54
C ARG A 204 0.80 -18.93 -9.43
#